data_e25d41d5808c41fdb4f69fbb43f1b7bd
#
_entry.id   e25d41d5808c41fdb4f69fbb43f1b7bd
#
_cell.length_a   1.000
_cell.length_b   1.000
_cell.length_c   1.000
_cell.angle_alpha   90.00
_cell.angle_beta   90.00
_cell.angle_gamma   90.00
#
_symmetry.space_group_name_H-M   'P 1'
#
loop_
_entity.id
_entity.type
_entity.pdbx_description
1 polymer ?
#
loop_
_entity_poly.entity_id
_entity_poly.type
_entity_poly.pdbx_seq_one_letter_code
_entity_poly.pdbx_strand_id
1 'polypeptide(L)'
;VGIATESGLHAEIALFCIDHGVNCIIEKPMAMSIEDADEIIRRSREKNVKVSACHQNRFNLAVQETRKALEAGRFGKLSHGSIHVLWNRNEGYYSQAPWRGKWASDGGALMNQCIHGIDLLRWMFGDEVDEVYGVTRQQFHHYLEAEDVGMAVVKFKNGAIATIEGTTNVYPQNLEETLYIFGETGTVKIGGKSTNNIDVWDFADETEKDSANKHLEEVLKASAYAWLSV
;
A
#
# COMPACT_ATOMS: atom_id res chain seq x y z
N VAL A 1 -5.28 -4.52 -21.29
CA VAL A 1 -5.04 -5.87 -20.75
C VAL A 1 -4.78 -5.77 -19.25
N GLY A 2 -5.35 -6.72 -18.45
CA GLY A 2 -4.99 -6.92 -17.05
C GLY A 2 -3.87 -7.95 -16.94
N ILE A 3 -2.80 -7.62 -16.19
CA ILE A 3 -1.67 -8.50 -15.92
C ILE A 3 -1.75 -8.88 -14.44
N ALA A 4 -2.14 -10.12 -14.16
CA ALA A 4 -2.37 -10.66 -12.83
C ALA A 4 -1.74 -12.05 -12.69
N THR A 5 -0.53 -12.18 -13.18
CA THR A 5 0.32 -13.37 -13.09
C THR A 5 1.11 -13.38 -11.77
N GLU A 6 2.06 -14.27 -11.61
CA GLU A 6 3.08 -14.15 -10.58
C GLU A 6 3.92 -12.90 -10.80
N SER A 7 4.37 -12.27 -9.70
CA SER A 7 4.99 -10.94 -9.75
C SER A 7 6.25 -10.88 -10.61
N GLY A 8 7.01 -11.97 -10.65
CA GLY A 8 8.24 -12.06 -11.47
C GLY A 8 8.02 -11.93 -12.99
N LEU A 9 6.79 -12.14 -13.47
CA LEU A 9 6.46 -12.04 -14.90
C LEU A 9 5.82 -10.70 -15.29
N HIS A 10 5.49 -9.84 -14.34
CA HIS A 10 4.75 -8.60 -14.61
C HIS A 10 5.48 -7.70 -15.62
N ALA A 11 6.77 -7.48 -15.44
CA ALA A 11 7.54 -6.59 -16.29
C ALA A 11 7.66 -7.11 -17.72
N GLU A 12 7.98 -8.38 -17.91
CA GLU A 12 8.09 -9.00 -19.23
C GLU A 12 6.79 -8.87 -20.02
N ILE A 13 5.66 -9.22 -19.39
CA ILE A 13 4.34 -9.17 -20.04
C ILE A 13 3.93 -7.72 -20.31
N ALA A 14 4.21 -6.79 -19.38
CA ALA A 14 3.92 -5.37 -19.57
C ALA A 14 4.70 -4.78 -20.75
N LEU A 15 6.00 -5.05 -20.84
CA LEU A 15 6.85 -4.60 -21.95
C LEU A 15 6.37 -5.17 -23.29
N PHE A 16 5.99 -6.45 -23.32
CA PHE A 16 5.39 -7.05 -24.51
C PHE A 16 4.11 -6.32 -24.94
N CYS A 17 3.18 -6.04 -24.00
CA CYS A 17 1.96 -5.29 -24.30
C CYS A 17 2.25 -3.88 -24.84
N ILE A 18 3.20 -3.17 -24.21
CA ILE A 18 3.60 -1.81 -24.59
C ILE A 18 4.16 -1.80 -26.02
N ASP A 19 5.05 -2.74 -26.35
CA ASP A 19 5.65 -2.84 -27.69
C ASP A 19 4.61 -3.08 -28.79
N HIS A 20 3.47 -3.70 -28.43
CA HIS A 20 2.35 -3.90 -29.33
C HIS A 20 1.27 -2.79 -29.27
N GLY A 21 1.54 -1.67 -28.58
CA GLY A 21 0.61 -0.55 -28.49
C GLY A 21 -0.62 -0.81 -27.59
N VAL A 22 -0.53 -1.76 -26.65
CA VAL A 22 -1.66 -2.19 -25.81
C VAL A 22 -1.56 -1.58 -24.42
N ASN A 23 -2.61 -0.85 -24.00
CA ASN A 23 -2.73 -0.35 -22.63
C ASN A 23 -2.85 -1.49 -21.64
N CYS A 24 -2.20 -1.37 -20.46
CA CYS A 24 -2.24 -2.41 -19.45
C CYS A 24 -2.42 -1.87 -18.02
N ILE A 25 -3.08 -2.70 -17.20
CA ILE A 25 -3.14 -2.56 -15.75
C ILE A 25 -2.35 -3.74 -15.19
N ILE A 26 -1.37 -3.46 -14.35
CA ILE A 26 -0.45 -4.45 -13.78
C ILE A 26 -0.77 -4.63 -12.30
N GLU A 27 -0.95 -5.87 -11.85
CA GLU A 27 -1.01 -6.16 -10.42
C GLU A 27 0.29 -5.75 -9.71
N LYS A 28 0.16 -5.51 -8.43
CA LYS A 28 1.30 -5.12 -7.59
C LYS A 28 2.17 -6.36 -7.25
N PRO A 29 3.48 -6.16 -7.11
CA PRO A 29 4.25 -4.98 -7.48
C PRO A 29 4.31 -4.83 -9.01
N MET A 30 4.45 -3.61 -9.51
CA MET A 30 4.52 -3.34 -10.95
C MET A 30 5.67 -4.08 -11.63
N ALA A 31 6.80 -4.20 -10.93
CA ALA A 31 7.99 -4.94 -11.34
C ALA A 31 8.75 -5.40 -10.09
N MET A 32 9.68 -6.35 -10.25
CA MET A 32 10.53 -6.86 -9.18
C MET A 32 11.86 -6.09 -9.05
N SER A 33 12.22 -5.27 -10.05
CA SER A 33 13.41 -4.40 -10.03
C SER A 33 13.04 -2.96 -10.38
N ILE A 34 13.88 -2.01 -9.97
CA ILE A 34 13.74 -0.61 -10.34
C ILE A 34 14.01 -0.43 -11.83
N GLU A 35 14.98 -1.14 -12.36
CA GLU A 35 15.37 -1.11 -13.76
C GLU A 35 14.19 -1.49 -14.67
N ASP A 36 13.47 -2.56 -14.33
CA ASP A 36 12.27 -2.98 -15.06
C ASP A 36 11.13 -1.97 -14.94
N ALA A 37 10.93 -1.39 -13.76
CA ALA A 37 9.93 -0.36 -13.54
C ALA A 37 10.22 0.89 -14.37
N ASP A 38 11.47 1.34 -14.41
CA ASP A 38 11.92 2.48 -15.21
C ASP A 38 11.76 2.19 -16.71
N GLU A 39 12.06 0.99 -17.15
CA GLU A 39 11.90 0.57 -18.54
C GLU A 39 10.42 0.55 -18.96
N ILE A 40 9.53 0.05 -18.12
CA ILE A 40 8.07 0.11 -18.34
C ILE A 40 7.63 1.57 -18.49
N ILE A 41 8.04 2.45 -17.58
CA ILE A 41 7.70 3.87 -17.62
C ILE A 41 8.23 4.54 -18.89
N ARG A 42 9.49 4.30 -19.23
CA ARG A 42 10.15 4.87 -20.41
C ARG A 42 9.41 4.46 -21.70
N ARG A 43 9.22 3.15 -21.91
CA ARG A 43 8.57 2.64 -23.12
C ARG A 43 7.11 3.04 -23.22
N SER A 44 6.38 3.06 -22.10
CA SER A 44 4.98 3.49 -22.11
C SER A 44 4.82 4.93 -22.63
N ARG A 45 5.76 5.83 -22.26
CA ARG A 45 5.80 7.21 -22.74
C ARG A 45 6.16 7.27 -24.23
N GLU A 46 7.19 6.56 -24.65
CA GLU A 46 7.65 6.52 -26.06
C GLU A 46 6.59 5.98 -27.02
N LYS A 47 5.87 4.96 -26.60
CA LYS A 47 4.80 4.32 -27.38
C LYS A 47 3.43 4.99 -27.20
N ASN A 48 3.33 6.00 -26.33
CA ASN A 48 2.05 6.64 -25.94
C ASN A 48 1.00 5.62 -25.48
N VAL A 49 1.45 4.63 -24.69
CA VAL A 49 0.61 3.56 -24.10
C VAL A 49 0.35 3.89 -22.64
N LYS A 50 -0.87 3.70 -22.18
CA LYS A 50 -1.25 3.89 -20.77
C LYS A 50 -0.95 2.63 -19.98
N VAL A 51 -0.17 2.80 -18.91
CA VAL A 51 0.14 1.75 -17.94
C VAL A 51 -0.25 2.21 -16.55
N SER A 52 -0.89 1.34 -15.78
CA SER A 52 -1.27 1.61 -14.40
C SER A 52 -0.89 0.43 -13.51
N ALA A 53 -0.25 0.70 -12.38
CA ALA A 53 -0.08 -0.30 -11.32
C ALA A 53 -1.33 -0.34 -10.43
N CYS A 54 -1.71 -1.54 -10.00
CA CYS A 54 -2.91 -1.77 -9.19
C CYS A 54 -2.63 -1.53 -7.70
N HIS A 55 -2.91 -0.32 -7.22
CA HIS A 55 -2.91 0.02 -5.80
C HIS A 55 -4.35 0.28 -5.33
N GLN A 56 -5.13 -0.81 -5.24
CA GLN A 56 -6.57 -0.75 -5.00
C GLN A 56 -6.93 -0.09 -3.65
N ASN A 57 -6.07 -0.17 -2.63
CA ASN A 57 -6.34 0.46 -1.33
C ASN A 57 -6.49 1.98 -1.43
N ARG A 58 -5.92 2.62 -2.45
CA ARG A 58 -6.15 4.05 -2.73
C ARG A 58 -7.62 4.37 -3.01
N PHE A 59 -8.43 3.38 -3.41
CA PHE A 59 -9.86 3.55 -3.74
C PHE A 59 -10.79 3.17 -2.59
N ASN A 60 -10.28 2.73 -1.45
CA ASN A 60 -11.08 2.54 -0.24
C ASN A 60 -11.68 3.89 0.18
N LEU A 61 -12.95 3.90 0.56
CA LEU A 61 -13.66 5.14 0.87
C LEU A 61 -13.01 5.93 2.01
N ALA A 62 -12.57 5.26 3.06
CA ALA A 62 -11.82 5.87 4.17
C ALA A 62 -10.54 6.59 3.68
N VAL A 63 -9.82 5.96 2.77
CA VAL A 63 -8.59 6.49 2.17
C VAL A 63 -8.91 7.69 1.27
N GLN A 64 -9.98 7.61 0.45
CA GLN A 64 -10.39 8.69 -0.42
C GLN A 64 -10.87 9.93 0.35
N GLU A 65 -11.65 9.75 1.42
CA GLU A 65 -12.08 10.88 2.25
C GLU A 65 -10.88 11.54 2.97
N THR A 66 -9.93 10.73 3.46
CA THR A 66 -8.70 11.25 4.05
C THR A 66 -7.86 12.02 3.03
N ARG A 67 -7.75 11.52 1.81
CA ARG A 67 -7.04 12.21 0.73
C ARG A 67 -7.68 13.55 0.37
N LYS A 68 -9.01 13.61 0.30
CA LYS A 68 -9.74 14.86 0.09
C LYS A 68 -9.49 15.88 1.21
N ALA A 69 -9.49 15.45 2.47
CA ALA A 69 -9.17 16.31 3.60
C ALA A 69 -7.74 16.87 3.52
N LEU A 70 -6.79 16.02 3.10
CA LEU A 70 -5.41 16.42 2.88
C LEU A 70 -5.29 17.46 1.76
N GLU A 71 -5.90 17.21 0.61
CA GLU A 71 -5.89 18.12 -0.54
C GLU A 71 -6.60 19.46 -0.25
N ALA A 72 -7.59 19.43 0.62
CA ALA A 72 -8.25 20.64 1.14
C ALA A 72 -7.42 21.39 2.20
N GLY A 73 -6.23 20.90 2.58
CA GLY A 73 -5.34 21.54 3.53
C GLY A 73 -5.78 21.44 5.00
N ARG A 74 -6.75 20.59 5.32
CA ARG A 74 -7.34 20.49 6.68
C ARG A 74 -6.35 20.02 7.76
N PHE A 75 -5.30 19.32 7.36
CA PHE A 75 -4.25 18.89 8.29
C PHE A 75 -3.28 20.01 8.70
N GLY A 76 -3.26 21.14 7.98
CA GLY A 76 -2.17 22.08 8.10
C GLY A 76 -0.84 21.45 7.67
N LYS A 77 0.24 21.79 8.36
CA LYS A 77 1.55 21.15 8.12
C LYS A 77 1.55 19.73 8.68
N LEU A 78 1.91 18.75 7.84
CA LEU A 78 2.08 17.38 8.30
C LEU A 78 3.29 17.28 9.23
N SER A 79 3.10 16.64 10.37
CA SER A 79 4.13 16.38 11.37
C SER A 79 4.74 15.00 11.19
N HIS A 80 3.94 13.98 11.42
CA HIS A 80 4.39 12.60 11.35
C HIS A 80 3.23 11.64 11.09
N GLY A 81 3.55 10.36 10.89
CA GLY A 81 2.58 9.29 10.80
C GLY A 81 3.18 7.90 10.86
N SER A 82 2.35 6.91 10.71
CA SER A 82 2.79 5.52 10.66
C SER A 82 1.86 4.64 9.84
N ILE A 83 2.43 3.59 9.26
CA ILE A 83 1.68 2.49 8.65
C ILE A 83 2.04 1.20 9.36
N HIS A 84 1.04 0.47 9.80
CA HIS A 84 1.18 -0.86 10.39
C HIS A 84 0.45 -1.86 9.49
N VAL A 85 1.16 -2.88 9.02
CA VAL A 85 0.59 -4.03 8.30
C VAL A 85 0.94 -5.28 9.10
N LEU A 86 0.05 -5.64 10.01
CA LEU A 86 0.25 -6.70 10.99
C LEU A 86 -0.60 -7.92 10.61
N TRP A 87 -0.08 -8.71 9.68
CA TRP A 87 -0.81 -9.82 9.08
C TRP A 87 -0.24 -11.18 9.44
N ASN A 88 -1.07 -12.18 9.24
CA ASN A 88 -0.68 -13.58 9.29
C ASN A 88 -0.55 -14.15 7.89
N ARG A 89 0.59 -14.77 7.60
CA ARG A 89 0.77 -15.69 6.48
C ARG A 89 1.55 -16.89 6.98
N ASN A 90 0.90 -18.01 7.04
CA ASN A 90 1.53 -19.26 7.52
C ASN A 90 2.13 -20.09 6.36
N GLU A 91 2.74 -21.21 6.68
CA GLU A 91 3.32 -22.11 5.68
C GLU A 91 2.29 -22.58 4.64
N GLY A 92 1.03 -22.79 5.06
CA GLY A 92 -0.06 -23.15 4.15
C GLY A 92 -0.34 -22.07 3.08
N TYR A 93 -0.14 -20.79 3.39
CA TYR A 93 -0.25 -19.73 2.41
C TYR A 93 0.91 -19.77 1.41
N TYR A 94 2.14 -19.91 1.90
CA TYR A 94 3.32 -19.86 1.04
C TYR A 94 3.45 -21.12 0.17
N SER A 95 3.01 -22.28 0.64
CA SER A 95 3.03 -23.53 -0.11
C SER A 95 2.01 -23.63 -1.25
N GLN A 96 1.07 -22.66 -1.37
CA GLN A 96 0.09 -22.65 -2.46
C GLN A 96 0.71 -22.47 -3.86
N ALA A 97 1.88 -21.83 -3.93
CA ALA A 97 2.54 -21.62 -5.20
C ALA A 97 4.06 -21.53 -5.03
N PRO A 98 4.86 -22.14 -5.93
CA PRO A 98 6.32 -22.25 -5.79
C PRO A 98 7.07 -20.92 -5.94
N TRP A 99 6.42 -19.87 -6.44
CA TRP A 99 7.01 -18.54 -6.59
C TRP A 99 6.94 -17.70 -5.30
N ARG A 100 6.06 -18.06 -4.34
CA ARG A 100 5.87 -17.30 -3.11
C ARG A 100 7.08 -17.34 -2.20
N GLY A 101 7.39 -16.22 -1.57
CA GLY A 101 8.49 -16.07 -0.61
C GLY A 101 9.90 -16.10 -1.20
N LYS A 102 10.02 -16.05 -2.52
CA LYS A 102 11.32 -15.95 -3.24
C LYS A 102 11.61 -14.51 -3.61
N TRP A 103 12.87 -14.10 -3.51
CA TRP A 103 13.29 -12.75 -3.89
C TRP A 103 12.95 -12.39 -5.33
N ALA A 104 13.22 -13.30 -6.25
CA ALA A 104 13.08 -13.03 -7.70
C ALA A 104 11.63 -12.93 -8.18
N SER A 105 10.66 -13.51 -7.47
CA SER A 105 9.29 -13.67 -7.99
C SER A 105 8.18 -13.19 -7.05
N ASP A 106 8.50 -12.86 -5.79
CA ASP A 106 7.52 -12.43 -4.78
C ASP A 106 8.03 -11.26 -3.93
N GLY A 107 9.31 -11.30 -3.55
CA GLY A 107 9.88 -10.45 -2.52
C GLY A 107 9.49 -10.92 -1.12
N GLY A 108 9.75 -10.09 -0.11
CA GLY A 108 9.42 -10.35 1.29
C GLY A 108 8.06 -9.78 1.71
N ALA A 109 7.84 -9.77 3.02
CA ALA A 109 6.63 -9.22 3.61
C ALA A 109 6.40 -7.76 3.21
N LEU A 110 7.46 -6.94 3.17
CA LEU A 110 7.35 -5.53 2.80
C LEU A 110 6.96 -5.35 1.33
N MET A 111 7.60 -6.09 0.42
CA MET A 111 7.37 -5.96 -1.02
C MET A 111 6.02 -6.51 -1.46
N ASN A 112 5.56 -7.63 -0.89
CA ASN A 112 4.33 -8.28 -1.32
C ASN A 112 3.12 -7.87 -0.49
N GLN A 113 3.18 -8.07 0.83
CA GLN A 113 2.00 -7.88 1.69
C GLN A 113 1.82 -6.42 2.12
N CYS A 114 2.91 -5.73 2.44
CA CYS A 114 2.86 -4.37 3.00
C CYS A 114 2.88 -3.26 1.95
N ILE A 115 3.09 -3.58 0.69
CA ILE A 115 3.28 -2.59 -0.39
C ILE A 115 2.10 -1.61 -0.51
N HIS A 116 0.87 -2.06 -0.28
CA HIS A 116 -0.30 -1.17 -0.30
C HIS A 116 -0.25 -0.13 0.80
N GLY A 117 0.09 -0.55 2.02
CA GLY A 117 0.24 0.37 3.15
C GLY A 117 1.40 1.33 2.95
N ILE A 118 2.53 0.85 2.45
CA ILE A 118 3.71 1.69 2.12
C ILE A 118 3.35 2.71 1.03
N ASP A 119 2.62 2.30 0.01
CA ASP A 119 2.11 3.18 -1.04
C ASP A 119 1.18 4.26 -0.48
N LEU A 120 0.23 3.89 0.40
CA LEU A 120 -0.66 4.85 1.05
C LEU A 120 0.11 5.86 1.90
N LEU A 121 1.09 5.40 2.69
CA LEU A 121 1.93 6.29 3.48
C LEU A 121 2.62 7.33 2.59
N ARG A 122 3.31 6.88 1.54
CA ARG A 122 3.98 7.77 0.60
C ARG A 122 3.00 8.72 -0.09
N TRP A 123 1.85 8.23 -0.52
CA TRP A 123 0.83 9.03 -1.21
C TRP A 123 0.24 10.12 -0.32
N MET A 124 0.07 9.85 0.99
CA MET A 124 -0.46 10.84 1.94
C MET A 124 0.59 11.86 2.39
N PHE A 125 1.83 11.44 2.59
CA PHE A 125 2.89 12.31 3.15
C PHE A 125 3.66 13.11 2.09
N GLY A 126 3.51 12.79 0.83
CA GLY A 126 4.19 13.45 -0.28
C GLY A 126 5.12 12.52 -1.04
N ASP A 127 5.42 12.90 -2.28
CA ASP A 127 6.10 12.02 -3.24
C ASP A 127 7.62 11.93 -3.03
N GLU A 128 8.22 12.88 -2.30
CA GLU A 128 9.66 12.94 -2.18
C GLU A 128 10.14 12.45 -0.82
N VAL A 129 10.64 11.22 -0.81
CA VAL A 129 11.39 10.64 0.31
C VAL A 129 12.81 11.21 0.29
N ASP A 130 13.31 11.65 1.46
CA ASP A 130 14.67 12.15 1.63
C ASP A 130 15.60 11.03 2.12
N GLU A 131 15.21 10.34 3.18
CA GLU A 131 16.02 9.31 3.81
C GLU A 131 15.15 8.17 4.36
N VAL A 132 15.65 6.95 4.29
CA VAL A 132 15.05 5.78 4.92
C VAL A 132 16.08 5.02 5.73
N TYR A 133 15.73 4.70 6.98
CA TYR A 133 16.46 3.73 7.78
C TYR A 133 15.54 2.57 8.10
N GLY A 134 15.93 1.35 7.71
CA GLY A 134 15.11 0.15 7.88
C GLY A 134 15.90 -1.05 8.35
N VAL A 135 15.20 -1.95 9.02
CA VAL A 135 15.72 -3.25 9.47
C VAL A 135 14.71 -4.33 9.11
N THR A 136 15.20 -5.40 8.53
CA THR A 136 14.40 -6.58 8.18
C THR A 136 14.95 -7.84 8.83
N ARG A 137 14.12 -8.84 9.02
CA ARG A 137 14.50 -10.16 9.53
C ARG A 137 13.63 -11.25 8.92
N GLN A 138 14.20 -12.41 8.78
CA GLN A 138 13.49 -13.66 8.61
C GLN A 138 13.44 -14.33 10.00
N GLN A 139 12.33 -14.14 10.71
CA GLN A 139 12.25 -14.47 12.13
C GLN A 139 11.63 -15.85 12.39
N PHE A 140 10.54 -16.18 11.68
CA PHE A 140 9.78 -17.39 11.90
C PHE A 140 9.63 -18.25 10.63
N HIS A 141 9.52 -17.64 9.46
CA HIS A 141 9.25 -18.33 8.20
C HIS A 141 10.55 -18.76 7.51
N HIS A 142 11.35 -19.62 8.15
CA HIS A 142 12.66 -20.05 7.63
C HIS A 142 12.60 -20.82 6.31
N TYR A 143 11.40 -21.15 5.83
CA TYR A 143 11.16 -21.72 4.51
C TYR A 143 11.07 -20.68 3.38
N LEU A 144 11.11 -19.38 3.69
CA LEU A 144 11.18 -18.30 2.72
C LEU A 144 12.63 -17.94 2.42
N GLU A 145 12.88 -17.28 1.30
CA GLU A 145 14.17 -16.65 0.99
C GLU A 145 14.24 -15.21 1.52
N ALA A 146 13.07 -14.55 1.64
CA ALA A 146 12.94 -13.14 1.97
C ALA A 146 12.48 -12.91 3.42
N GLU A 147 12.41 -11.64 3.83
CA GLU A 147 12.01 -11.26 5.17
C GLU A 147 10.52 -11.51 5.42
N ASP A 148 10.20 -11.82 6.68
CA ASP A 148 8.83 -11.96 7.22
C ASP A 148 8.46 -10.83 8.18
N VAL A 149 9.41 -9.98 8.53
CA VAL A 149 9.21 -8.77 9.33
C VAL A 149 10.19 -7.67 8.93
N GLY A 150 9.69 -6.44 8.86
CA GLY A 150 10.50 -5.25 8.62
C GLY A 150 9.92 -4.01 9.27
N MET A 151 10.83 -3.15 9.73
CA MET A 151 10.50 -1.85 10.30
C MET A 151 11.37 -0.77 9.67
N ALA A 152 10.81 0.41 9.46
CA ALA A 152 11.57 1.52 8.91
C ALA A 152 11.11 2.87 9.48
N VAL A 153 12.04 3.84 9.47
CA VAL A 153 11.77 5.27 9.64
C VAL A 153 12.01 5.94 8.30
N VAL A 154 11.06 6.76 7.87
CA VAL A 154 11.10 7.50 6.60
C VAL A 154 11.10 8.99 6.89
N LYS A 155 12.01 9.72 6.29
CA LYS A 155 12.02 11.20 6.27
C LYS A 155 11.55 11.67 4.90
N PHE A 156 10.66 12.65 4.89
CA PHE A 156 10.19 13.30 3.66
C PHE A 156 10.82 14.67 3.50
N LYS A 157 11.05 15.12 2.28
CA LYS A 157 11.65 16.44 2.01
C LYS A 157 10.80 17.61 2.50
N ASN A 158 9.49 17.43 2.68
CA ASN A 158 8.61 18.43 3.28
C ASN A 158 8.79 18.58 4.81
N GLY A 159 9.67 17.77 5.42
CA GLY A 159 10.00 17.76 6.84
C GLY A 159 9.16 16.83 7.70
N ALA A 160 8.16 16.16 7.14
CA ALA A 160 7.42 15.12 7.85
C ALA A 160 8.29 13.86 8.04
N ILE A 161 7.99 13.10 9.07
CA ILE A 161 8.60 11.78 9.33
C ILE A 161 7.53 10.72 9.46
N ALA A 162 7.86 9.48 9.10
CA ALA A 162 6.92 8.39 9.28
C ALA A 162 7.61 7.08 9.65
N THR A 163 6.83 6.15 10.22
CA THR A 163 7.29 4.79 10.49
C THR A 163 6.50 3.77 9.69
N ILE A 164 7.18 2.69 9.34
CA ILE A 164 6.61 1.51 8.71
C ILE A 164 6.85 0.34 9.64
N GLU A 165 5.79 -0.40 9.97
CA GLU A 165 5.86 -1.69 10.62
C GLU A 165 5.12 -2.70 9.76
N GLY A 166 5.83 -3.68 9.22
CA GLY A 166 5.28 -4.68 8.32
C GLY A 166 5.70 -6.09 8.69
N THR A 167 4.73 -7.00 8.82
CA THR A 167 5.02 -8.39 9.14
C THR A 167 3.93 -9.34 8.66
N THR A 168 4.33 -10.59 8.43
CA THR A 168 3.44 -11.73 8.22
C THR A 168 3.40 -12.71 9.40
N ASN A 169 4.03 -12.35 10.53
CA ASN A 169 4.24 -13.20 11.69
C ASN A 169 3.14 -13.15 12.75
N VAL A 170 2.05 -12.41 12.52
CA VAL A 170 0.99 -12.26 13.51
C VAL A 170 0.20 -13.57 13.67
N TYR A 171 0.02 -14.02 14.91
CA TYR A 171 -0.74 -15.23 15.21
C TYR A 171 -2.06 -14.89 15.90
N PRO A 172 -3.16 -15.57 15.62
CA PRO A 172 -3.32 -16.65 14.62
C PRO A 172 -3.86 -16.14 13.27
N GLN A 173 -4.14 -14.86 13.11
CA GLN A 173 -4.76 -14.24 11.93
C GLN A 173 -4.33 -12.78 11.76
N ASN A 174 -4.70 -12.16 10.63
CA ASN A 174 -4.48 -10.73 10.43
C ASN A 174 -5.05 -9.91 11.58
N LEU A 175 -4.22 -9.05 12.15
CA LEU A 175 -4.62 -8.13 13.21
C LEU A 175 -5.19 -6.85 12.59
N GLU A 176 -4.35 -6.10 11.87
CA GLU A 176 -4.72 -4.81 11.30
C GLU A 176 -3.87 -4.42 10.08
N GLU A 177 -4.41 -3.50 9.29
CA GLU A 177 -3.68 -2.61 8.41
C GLU A 177 -4.14 -1.19 8.73
N THR A 178 -3.26 -0.38 9.35
CA THR A 178 -3.64 0.89 9.99
C THR A 178 -2.69 2.00 9.59
N LEU A 179 -3.24 3.11 9.10
CA LEU A 179 -2.52 4.33 8.75
C LEU A 179 -2.87 5.47 9.70
N TYR A 180 -1.87 6.08 10.33
CA TYR A 180 -1.99 7.26 11.16
C TYR A 180 -1.41 8.48 10.45
N ILE A 181 -2.13 9.60 10.49
CA ILE A 181 -1.69 10.87 9.93
C ILE A 181 -1.92 11.96 10.98
N PHE A 182 -0.84 12.65 11.33
CA PHE A 182 -0.84 13.74 12.30
C PHE A 182 -0.38 15.03 11.63
N GLY A 183 -1.26 16.00 11.60
CA GLY A 183 -0.99 17.34 11.14
C GLY A 183 -1.14 18.38 12.25
N GLU A 184 -0.86 19.62 11.94
CA GLU A 184 -0.96 20.77 12.87
C GLU A 184 -2.42 20.98 13.32
N THR A 185 -3.38 20.77 12.43
CA THR A 185 -4.82 21.06 12.63
C THR A 185 -5.72 19.85 12.36
N GLY A 186 -5.14 18.66 12.17
CA GLY A 186 -5.91 17.45 11.90
C GLY A 186 -5.21 16.17 12.30
N THR A 187 -5.99 15.21 12.80
CA THR A 187 -5.56 13.86 13.13
C THR A 187 -6.53 12.85 12.54
N VAL A 188 -6.01 11.91 11.76
CA VAL A 188 -6.81 10.83 11.20
C VAL A 188 -6.13 9.49 11.48
N LYS A 189 -6.95 8.50 11.86
CA LYS A 189 -6.58 7.10 11.90
C LYS A 189 -7.50 6.33 10.97
N ILE A 190 -6.94 5.76 9.92
CA ILE A 190 -7.60 4.76 9.08
C ILE A 190 -7.19 3.40 9.60
N GLY A 191 -8.15 2.53 9.90
CA GLY A 191 -7.90 1.22 10.50
C GLY A 191 -8.62 0.09 9.80
N GLY A 192 -8.88 -0.96 10.54
CA GLY A 192 -9.46 -2.21 10.05
C GLY A 192 -8.38 -3.20 9.57
N LYS A 193 -8.84 -4.22 8.84
CA LYS A 193 -7.92 -5.27 8.33
C LYS A 193 -7.26 -4.90 6.99
N SER A 194 -7.68 -3.80 6.36
CA SER A 194 -7.25 -3.37 5.03
C SER A 194 -7.48 -1.88 4.82
N THR A 195 -7.18 -1.03 5.80
CA THR A 195 -7.37 0.43 5.74
C THR A 195 -8.76 0.84 5.26
N ASN A 196 -9.79 0.18 5.76
CA ASN A 196 -11.17 0.31 5.27
C ASN A 196 -12.13 0.97 6.27
N ASN A 197 -11.67 1.36 7.45
CA ASN A 197 -12.43 2.05 8.48
C ASN A 197 -11.80 3.40 8.81
N ILE A 198 -12.59 4.37 9.24
CA ILE A 198 -12.08 5.58 9.90
C ILE A 198 -12.31 5.39 11.42
N ASP A 199 -11.22 5.25 12.16
CA ASP A 199 -11.25 5.08 13.60
C ASP A 199 -11.14 6.42 14.35
N VAL A 200 -10.40 7.39 13.76
CA VAL A 200 -10.24 8.76 14.29
C VAL A 200 -10.36 9.75 13.14
N TRP A 201 -11.14 10.81 13.33
CA TRP A 201 -11.35 11.89 12.37
C TRP A 201 -11.54 13.20 13.11
N ASP A 202 -10.44 13.86 13.45
CA ASP A 202 -10.44 15.06 14.25
C ASP A 202 -9.73 16.21 13.51
N PHE A 203 -10.45 17.33 13.33
CA PHE A 203 -9.95 18.53 12.68
C PHE A 203 -10.35 19.77 13.48
N ALA A 204 -9.53 20.81 13.43
CA ALA A 204 -9.81 22.08 14.08
C ALA A 204 -11.02 22.81 13.47
N ASP A 205 -11.30 22.57 12.16
CA ASP A 205 -12.43 23.09 11.41
C ASP A 205 -13.52 22.02 11.25
N GLU A 206 -14.25 21.68 12.30
CA GLU A 206 -15.34 20.70 12.19
C GLU A 206 -16.41 21.14 11.19
N THR A 207 -16.80 20.20 10.32
CA THR A 207 -17.85 20.39 9.31
C THR A 207 -18.97 19.35 9.52
N GLU A 208 -20.17 19.59 8.96
CA GLU A 208 -21.28 18.63 9.02
C GLU A 208 -20.91 17.25 8.42
N LYS A 209 -19.98 17.21 7.46
CA LYS A 209 -19.49 15.97 6.86
C LYS A 209 -18.64 15.13 7.83
N ASP A 210 -18.05 15.73 8.85
CA ASP A 210 -17.19 15.02 9.79
C ASP A 210 -17.98 14.00 10.63
N SER A 211 -19.24 14.31 10.94
CA SER A 211 -20.13 13.35 11.60
C SER A 211 -20.36 12.09 10.76
N ALA A 212 -20.49 12.22 9.44
CA ALA A 212 -20.64 11.09 8.53
C ALA A 212 -19.34 10.27 8.44
N ASN A 213 -18.17 10.90 8.45
CA ASN A 213 -16.89 10.24 8.39
C ASN A 213 -16.55 9.47 9.68
N LYS A 214 -16.93 10.00 10.84
CA LYS A 214 -16.81 9.28 12.13
C LYS A 214 -17.64 7.98 12.21
N HIS A 215 -18.64 7.82 11.34
CA HIS A 215 -19.52 6.62 11.27
C HIS A 215 -19.30 5.76 9.99
N LEU A 216 -18.23 5.99 9.27
CA LEU A 216 -17.97 5.37 7.97
C LEU A 216 -17.83 3.83 8.04
N GLU A 217 -17.59 3.26 9.21
CA GLU A 217 -17.52 1.81 9.43
C GLU A 217 -18.79 1.05 9.03
N GLU A 218 -19.98 1.62 9.24
CA GLU A 218 -21.26 0.96 8.92
C GLU A 218 -21.52 0.87 7.42
N VAL A 219 -21.11 1.86 6.65
CA VAL A 219 -21.34 1.91 5.19
C VAL A 219 -20.40 0.95 4.44
N LEU A 220 -19.18 0.76 4.92
CA LEU A 220 -18.17 -0.08 4.27
C LEU A 220 -18.43 -1.59 4.45
N LYS A 221 -19.10 -2.03 5.51
CA LYS A 221 -19.50 -3.44 5.68
C LYS A 221 -20.40 -3.91 4.55
N ALA A 222 -21.21 -3.04 3.97
CA ALA A 222 -22.10 -3.37 2.86
C ALA A 222 -21.37 -3.42 1.49
N SER A 223 -20.35 -2.61 1.29
CA SER A 223 -19.63 -2.54 0.00
C SER A 223 -18.47 -3.52 -0.11
N ALA A 224 -17.79 -3.86 1.00
CA ALA A 224 -16.66 -4.80 0.98
C ALA A 224 -17.07 -6.22 0.55
N TYR A 225 -18.33 -6.60 0.73
CA TYR A 225 -18.87 -7.87 0.27
C TYR A 225 -19.30 -7.87 -1.21
N ALA A 226 -19.49 -6.71 -1.82
CA ALA A 226 -19.94 -6.62 -3.22
C ALA A 226 -18.84 -6.99 -4.24
N TRP A 227 -17.56 -6.96 -3.85
CA TRP A 227 -16.44 -7.32 -4.72
C TRP A 227 -16.01 -8.79 -4.62
N LEU A 228 -16.54 -9.54 -3.64
CA LEU A 228 -16.26 -10.97 -3.45
C LEU A 228 -17.28 -11.90 -4.12
N SER A 229 -18.27 -11.35 -4.81
CA SER A 229 -19.37 -12.10 -5.45
C SER A 229 -19.40 -11.97 -6.98
N VAL A 230 -18.26 -11.63 -7.61
CA VAL A 230 -18.13 -11.67 -9.08
C VAL A 230 -17.03 -12.62 -9.49
#